data_e10655626286cab967408bf4a102b0bd
#
_entry.id   e10655626286cab967408bf4a102b0bd
#
_cell.length_a   1.000
_cell.length_b   1.000
_cell.length_c   1.000
_cell.angle_alpha   90.00
_cell.angle_beta   90.00
_cell.angle_gamma   90.00
#
_symmetry.space_group_name_H-M   'P 1'
#
loop_
_entity.id
_entity.type
_entity.pdbx_description
1 polymer ?
#
loop_
_entity_poly.entity_id
_entity_poly.type
_entity_poly.pdbx_seq_one_letter_code
_entity_poly.pdbx_strand_id
1 'polypeptide(L)'
;DRFSPGHMVEILDMIEKGKITEKGAVEVIRTILDHGGDPAGVVEAKGLARAEDDAVMEAVRAAVEECAQAVADYRSGNEKAINFIVGMVMKRTRGRADPGEANRLVKEALDGAGGA
;
A
#
# COMPACT_ATOMS: atom_id res chain seq x y z
N ASP A 1 -31.04 -3.16 -0.79
CA ASP A 1 -29.71 -2.82 -1.29
C ASP A 1 -28.64 -3.09 -0.24
N ARG A 2 -27.60 -3.79 -0.60
CA ARG A 2 -26.55 -4.23 0.36
C ARG A 2 -25.63 -3.10 0.80
N PHE A 3 -25.52 -2.06 -0.01
CA PHE A 3 -24.65 -0.93 0.29
C PHE A 3 -25.48 0.28 0.68
N SER A 4 -25.34 0.71 1.92
CA SER A 4 -26.13 1.81 2.47
C SER A 4 -25.31 3.11 2.52
N PRO A 5 -25.97 4.29 2.61
CA PRO A 5 -25.26 5.55 2.80
C PRO A 5 -24.36 5.55 4.04
N GLY A 6 -24.76 4.84 5.10
CA GLY A 6 -23.93 4.71 6.30
C GLY A 6 -22.62 3.99 6.02
N HIS A 7 -22.63 3.01 5.11
CA HIS A 7 -21.41 2.30 4.70
C HIS A 7 -20.44 3.24 4.00
N MET A 8 -20.94 4.13 3.15
CA MET A 8 -20.09 5.10 2.46
C MET A 8 -19.42 6.05 3.44
N VAL A 9 -20.16 6.56 4.42
CA VAL A 9 -19.62 7.44 5.45
C VAL A 9 -18.51 6.72 6.23
N GLU A 10 -18.75 5.48 6.60
CA GLU A 10 -17.76 4.67 7.34
C GLU A 10 -16.48 4.46 6.53
N ILE A 11 -16.62 4.14 5.24
CA ILE A 11 -15.48 3.94 4.35
C ILE A 11 -14.66 5.22 4.19
N LEU A 12 -15.33 6.36 3.97
CA LEU A 12 -14.66 7.63 3.84
C LEU A 12 -13.91 8.01 5.11
N ASP A 13 -14.50 7.73 6.28
CA ASP A 13 -13.86 7.94 7.56
C ASP A 13 -12.59 7.08 7.70
N MET A 14 -12.66 5.83 7.28
CA MET A 14 -11.50 4.94 7.31
C MET A 14 -10.36 5.43 6.42
N ILE A 15 -10.68 5.96 5.24
CA ILE A 15 -9.66 6.53 4.34
C ILE A 15 -9.04 7.75 5.01
N GLU A 16 -9.86 8.65 5.53
CA GLU A 16 -9.39 9.88 6.16
C GLU A 16 -8.47 9.59 7.35
N LYS A 17 -8.79 8.58 8.13
CA LYS A 17 -7.98 8.19 9.29
C LYS A 17 -6.78 7.33 8.93
N GLY A 18 -6.61 7.02 7.64
CA GLY A 18 -5.48 6.22 7.19
C GLY A 18 -5.56 4.74 7.52
N LYS A 19 -6.76 4.24 7.82
CA LYS A 19 -6.96 2.82 8.14
C LYS A 19 -6.96 1.92 6.93
N ILE A 20 -7.40 2.43 5.78
CA ILE A 20 -7.39 1.72 4.51
C ILE A 20 -6.92 2.67 3.41
N THR A 21 -6.45 2.10 2.29
CA THR A 21 -6.09 2.87 1.11
C THR A 21 -7.32 3.04 0.23
N GLU A 22 -7.25 3.94 -0.76
CA GLU A 22 -8.34 4.10 -1.74
C GLU A 22 -8.60 2.79 -2.48
N LYS A 23 -7.56 2.07 -2.82
CA LYS A 23 -7.68 0.77 -3.47
C LYS A 23 -8.41 -0.24 -2.58
N GLY A 24 -8.07 -0.25 -1.29
CA GLY A 24 -8.75 -1.08 -0.31
C GLY A 24 -10.23 -0.71 -0.19
N ALA A 25 -10.54 0.58 -0.25
CA ALA A 25 -11.91 1.06 -0.18
C ALA A 25 -12.75 0.54 -1.36
N VAL A 26 -12.19 0.53 -2.57
CA VAL A 26 -12.89 0.00 -3.74
C VAL A 26 -13.22 -1.48 -3.53
N GLU A 27 -12.29 -2.23 -2.98
CA GLU A 27 -12.49 -3.65 -2.70
C GLU A 27 -13.58 -3.86 -1.65
N VAL A 28 -13.63 -3.02 -0.61
CA VAL A 28 -14.67 -3.06 0.41
C VAL A 28 -16.03 -2.82 -0.22
N ILE A 29 -16.15 -1.78 -1.04
CA ILE A 29 -17.42 -1.46 -1.71
C ILE A 29 -17.88 -2.63 -2.57
N ARG A 30 -16.99 -3.17 -3.37
CA ARG A 30 -17.30 -4.29 -4.25
C ARG A 30 -17.78 -5.52 -3.46
N THR A 31 -17.11 -5.82 -2.38
CA THR A 31 -17.46 -6.96 -1.54
C THR A 31 -18.84 -6.79 -0.91
N ILE A 32 -19.15 -5.60 -0.42
CA ILE A 32 -20.47 -5.33 0.19
C ILE A 32 -21.56 -5.45 -0.88
N LEU A 33 -21.32 -4.93 -2.08
CA LEU A 33 -22.30 -5.03 -3.17
C LEU A 33 -22.56 -6.48 -3.57
N ASP A 34 -21.53 -7.31 -3.56
CA ASP A 34 -21.64 -8.71 -3.98
C ASP A 34 -22.16 -9.63 -2.86
N HIS A 35 -21.74 -9.42 -1.65
CA HIS A 35 -21.99 -10.36 -0.54
C HIS A 35 -22.65 -9.76 0.68
N GLY A 36 -22.74 -8.45 0.78
CA GLY A 36 -23.25 -7.76 1.96
C GLY A 36 -22.18 -7.65 3.04
N GLY A 37 -22.59 -7.22 4.21
CA GLY A 37 -21.70 -7.01 5.34
C GLY A 37 -21.49 -5.54 5.63
N ASP A 38 -20.56 -5.26 6.54
CA ASP A 38 -20.21 -3.88 6.90
C ASP A 38 -18.73 -3.60 6.58
N PRO A 39 -18.35 -2.32 6.40
CA PRO A 39 -16.97 -1.99 6.01
C PRO A 39 -15.92 -2.53 6.97
N ALA A 40 -16.10 -2.36 8.26
CA ALA A 40 -15.11 -2.83 9.25
C ALA A 40 -14.92 -4.34 9.18
N GLY A 41 -16.01 -5.09 9.06
CA GLY A 41 -15.96 -6.54 8.97
C GLY A 41 -15.27 -7.01 7.70
N VAL A 42 -15.53 -6.34 6.58
CA VAL A 42 -14.90 -6.68 5.29
C VAL A 42 -13.39 -6.40 5.34
N VAL A 43 -13.01 -5.25 5.89
CA VAL A 43 -11.58 -4.88 6.02
C VAL A 43 -10.84 -5.95 6.83
N GLU A 44 -11.40 -6.36 7.95
CA GLU A 44 -10.79 -7.38 8.80
C GLU A 44 -10.74 -8.74 8.11
N ALA A 45 -11.85 -9.17 7.52
CA ALA A 45 -11.95 -10.49 6.89
C ALA A 45 -11.01 -10.65 5.69
N LYS A 46 -10.83 -9.59 4.91
CA LYS A 46 -10.00 -9.62 3.71
C LYS A 46 -8.58 -9.10 3.92
N GLY A 47 -8.26 -8.63 5.12
CA GLY A 47 -6.94 -8.09 5.40
C GLY A 47 -6.62 -6.83 4.62
N LEU A 48 -7.59 -5.93 4.48
CA LEU A 48 -7.45 -4.71 3.71
C LEU A 48 -6.97 -3.51 4.54
N ALA A 49 -6.77 -3.70 5.84
CA ALA A 49 -6.26 -2.63 6.70
C ALA A 49 -4.90 -2.17 6.18
N ARG A 50 -4.69 -0.85 6.23
CA ARG A 50 -3.43 -0.28 5.80
C ARG A 50 -2.29 -0.84 6.66
N ALA A 51 -1.17 -1.20 6.03
CA ALA A 51 -0.03 -1.74 6.74
C ALA A 51 0.54 -0.70 7.71
N GLU A 52 0.95 -1.16 8.89
CA GLU A 52 1.62 -0.29 9.87
C GLU A 52 2.97 0.16 9.33
N ASP A 53 3.46 1.29 9.84
CA ASP A 53 4.73 1.86 9.37
C ASP A 53 5.88 0.86 9.43
N ASP A 54 5.97 0.09 10.51
CA ASP A 54 7.03 -0.91 10.65
C ASP A 54 6.95 -1.99 9.57
N ALA A 55 5.74 -2.43 9.25
CA ALA A 55 5.53 -3.42 8.19
C ALA A 55 5.92 -2.87 6.83
N VAL A 56 5.62 -1.61 6.57
CA VAL A 56 5.98 -0.95 5.32
C VAL A 56 7.50 -0.81 5.22
N MET A 57 8.17 -0.39 6.28
CA MET A 57 9.62 -0.27 6.31
C MET A 57 10.32 -1.61 6.09
N GLU A 58 9.79 -2.67 6.71
CA GLU A 58 10.29 -4.03 6.49
C GLU A 58 10.17 -4.44 5.03
N ALA A 59 9.01 -4.15 4.42
CA ALA A 59 8.78 -4.45 3.01
C ALA A 59 9.72 -3.66 2.11
N VAL A 60 10.00 -2.40 2.45
CA VAL A 60 10.94 -1.55 1.70
C VAL A 60 12.34 -2.17 1.75
N ARG A 61 12.82 -2.55 2.91
CA ARG A 61 14.15 -3.17 3.06
C ARG A 61 14.25 -4.44 2.23
N ALA A 62 13.25 -5.31 2.34
CA ALA A 62 13.24 -6.57 1.62
C ALA A 62 13.20 -6.34 0.11
N ALA A 63 12.39 -5.37 -0.34
CA ALA A 63 12.29 -5.06 -1.76
C ALA A 63 13.62 -4.52 -2.31
N VAL A 64 14.30 -3.66 -1.55
CA VAL A 64 15.59 -3.11 -1.95
C VAL A 64 16.62 -4.24 -2.09
N GLU A 65 16.63 -5.19 -1.17
CA GLU A 65 17.54 -6.33 -1.24
C GLU A 65 17.23 -7.25 -2.41
N GLU A 66 15.96 -7.55 -2.64
CA GLU A 66 15.54 -8.45 -3.74
C GLU A 66 15.72 -7.82 -5.11
N CYS A 67 15.61 -6.51 -5.20
CA CYS A 67 15.67 -5.78 -6.47
C CYS A 67 17.02 -5.14 -6.69
N ALA A 68 18.10 -5.85 -6.42
CA ALA A 68 19.46 -5.31 -6.54
C ALA A 68 19.74 -4.68 -7.91
N GLN A 69 19.24 -5.31 -8.99
CA GLN A 69 19.41 -4.76 -10.32
C GLN A 69 18.66 -3.44 -10.51
N ALA A 70 17.41 -3.38 -10.00
CA ALA A 70 16.64 -2.14 -10.08
C ALA A 70 17.28 -1.03 -9.28
N VAL A 71 17.86 -1.36 -8.11
CA VAL A 71 18.60 -0.40 -7.30
C VAL A 71 19.80 0.15 -8.08
N ALA A 72 20.57 -0.73 -8.72
CA ALA A 72 21.71 -0.32 -9.53
C ALA A 72 21.28 0.56 -10.70
N ASP A 73 20.19 0.20 -11.37
CA ASP A 73 19.65 0.97 -12.48
C ASP A 73 19.21 2.37 -12.03
N TYR A 74 18.52 2.44 -10.88
CA TYR A 74 18.10 3.73 -10.33
C TYR A 74 19.32 4.63 -10.04
N ARG A 75 20.34 4.06 -9.40
CA ARG A 75 21.57 4.82 -9.06
C ARG A 75 22.36 5.25 -10.26
N SER A 76 22.22 4.54 -11.39
CA SER A 76 22.90 4.92 -12.61
C SER A 76 22.15 5.95 -13.45
N GLY A 77 21.01 6.42 -12.96
CA GLY A 77 20.24 7.48 -13.59
C GLY A 77 18.87 7.09 -14.12
N ASN A 78 18.52 5.80 -14.07
CA ASN A 78 17.22 5.34 -14.54
C ASN A 78 16.18 5.45 -13.41
N GLU A 79 15.56 6.62 -13.29
CA GLU A 79 14.58 6.88 -12.23
C GLU A 79 13.37 5.96 -12.28
N LYS A 80 13.04 5.45 -13.47
CA LYS A 80 11.89 4.56 -13.62
C LYS A 80 12.08 3.21 -12.92
N ALA A 81 13.33 2.84 -12.65
CA ALA A 81 13.63 1.60 -11.95
C ALA A 81 13.00 1.56 -10.55
N ILE A 82 12.76 2.73 -9.94
CA ILE A 82 12.13 2.82 -8.62
C ILE A 82 10.72 2.24 -8.64
N ASN A 83 10.02 2.32 -9.78
CA ASN A 83 8.66 1.80 -9.90
C ASN A 83 8.63 0.29 -9.70
N PHE A 84 9.65 -0.40 -10.13
CA PHE A 84 9.77 -1.84 -9.92
C PHE A 84 9.90 -2.17 -8.44
N ILE A 85 10.70 -1.39 -7.73
CA ILE A 85 10.92 -1.58 -6.29
C ILE A 85 9.64 -1.27 -5.51
N VAL A 86 8.97 -0.15 -5.85
CA VAL A 86 7.69 0.21 -5.23
C VAL A 86 6.65 -0.88 -5.48
N GLY A 87 6.62 -1.42 -6.70
CA GLY A 87 5.72 -2.53 -7.03
C GLY A 87 5.94 -3.74 -6.13
N MET A 88 7.20 -4.04 -5.83
CA MET A 88 7.53 -5.13 -4.93
C MET A 88 7.07 -4.86 -3.50
N VAL A 89 7.21 -3.60 -3.02
CA VAL A 89 6.70 -3.20 -1.71
C VAL A 89 5.19 -3.39 -1.64
N MET A 90 4.49 -2.96 -2.69
CA MET A 90 3.03 -3.13 -2.76
C MET A 90 2.65 -4.60 -2.73
N LYS A 91 3.37 -5.44 -3.45
CA LYS A 91 3.13 -6.87 -3.46
C LYS A 91 3.33 -7.49 -2.08
N ARG A 92 4.42 -7.14 -1.40
CA ARG A 92 4.71 -7.65 -0.07
C ARG A 92 3.70 -7.21 0.98
N THR A 93 3.16 -6.01 0.84
CA THR A 93 2.15 -5.50 1.77
C THR A 93 0.73 -5.80 1.30
N ARG A 94 0.59 -6.55 0.20
CA ARG A 94 -0.70 -6.92 -0.38
C ARG A 94 -1.59 -5.72 -0.68
N GLY A 95 -0.97 -4.64 -1.13
CA GLY A 95 -1.69 -3.41 -1.47
C GLY A 95 -2.10 -2.58 -0.27
N ARG A 96 -1.69 -2.95 0.94
CA ARG A 96 -2.07 -2.21 2.15
C ARG A 96 -1.21 -0.96 2.40
N ALA A 97 -0.04 -0.89 1.79
CA ALA A 97 0.77 0.32 1.85
C ALA A 97 0.20 1.37 0.91
N ASP A 98 0.34 2.64 1.27
CA ASP A 98 0.01 3.73 0.37
C ASP A 98 1.09 3.84 -0.70
N PRO A 99 0.73 3.80 -2.01
CA PRO A 99 1.74 3.86 -3.07
C PRO A 99 2.65 5.09 -3.02
N GLY A 100 2.09 6.25 -2.72
CA GLY A 100 2.88 7.48 -2.61
C GLY A 100 3.87 7.42 -1.46
N GLU A 101 3.45 6.90 -0.33
CA GLU A 101 4.33 6.71 0.82
C GLU A 101 5.39 5.66 0.54
N ALA A 102 5.02 4.55 -0.11
CA ALA A 102 5.99 3.51 -0.49
C ALA A 102 7.06 4.09 -1.42
N ASN A 103 6.64 4.89 -2.39
CA ASN A 103 7.57 5.56 -3.31
C ASN A 103 8.55 6.45 -2.53
N ARG A 104 8.04 7.27 -1.62
CA ARG A 104 8.86 8.16 -0.80
C ARG A 104 9.85 7.38 0.05
N LEU A 105 9.40 6.32 0.71
CA LEU A 105 10.25 5.50 1.58
C LEU A 105 11.34 4.76 0.80
N VAL A 106 10.99 4.22 -0.37
CA VAL A 106 11.99 3.57 -1.24
C VAL A 106 13.03 4.58 -1.68
N LYS A 107 12.59 5.75 -2.10
CA LYS A 107 13.49 6.81 -2.55
C LYS A 107 14.44 7.23 -1.43
N GLU A 108 13.92 7.44 -0.24
CA GLU A 108 14.75 7.79 0.93
C GLU A 108 15.75 6.68 1.25
N ALA A 109 15.33 5.42 1.17
CA ALA A 109 16.21 4.29 1.44
C ALA A 109 17.37 4.23 0.44
N LEU A 110 17.08 4.47 -0.83
CA LEU A 110 18.12 4.44 -1.88
C LEU A 110 19.05 5.64 -1.80
N ASP A 111 18.49 6.81 -1.62
CA ASP A 111 19.27 8.05 -1.55
C ASP A 111 20.08 8.13 -0.27
N GLY A 112 19.46 7.76 0.86
CA GLY A 112 20.13 7.75 2.15
C GLY A 112 21.29 6.75 2.21
N ALA A 113 21.05 5.54 1.73
CA ALA A 113 22.08 4.51 1.71
C ALA A 113 23.21 4.87 0.77
N GLY A 114 22.90 5.53 -0.34
CA GLY A 114 23.92 5.97 -1.30
C GLY A 114 24.71 7.15 -0.81
N GLY A 115 24.14 7.96 0.08
CA GLY A 115 24.80 9.14 0.63
C GLY A 115 25.70 8.87 1.81
N ALA A 116 25.63 7.69 2.33
CA ALA A 116 26.40 7.32 3.53
C ALA A 116 27.89 7.19 3.24
#